data_0e77f99a83b2d6d0ee6e6f4e005ed95b
#
_entry.id   0e77f99a83b2d6d0ee6e6f4e005ed95b
#
_cell.length_a   1.000
_cell.length_b   1.000
_cell.length_c   1.000
_cell.angle_alpha   90.00
_cell.angle_beta   90.00
_cell.angle_gamma   90.00
#
_symmetry.space_group_name_H-M   'P 1'
#
loop_
_entity.id
_entity.type
_entity.pdbx_description
1 polymer ?
#
loop_
_entity_poly.entity_id
_entity_poly.type
_entity_poly.pdbx_seq_one_letter_code
_entity_poly.pdbx_strand_id
1 'polypeptide(L)'
;MSKSSRKSSGQSAAAPSDFQEHLQRLEERGLLVRVDWPINKDTEIHPLMRWQFVGGYLEDQRKAMMFTNVVGSGGEKYDIPVVVGALAATHEIYAMGMGVGVDKLADVWMRAIDHPIEPIYVDNAPCHEVVITGDDLTKPGGGLALLPVPISTPGFDAAPYLTATVCVTKDPETGVRNMGTYRAGLKANDRLGVRMASRLSGAGGYLHWQKYKKLGQPMPCAIVVGCAPVVVFTGPQKLAIDQDEMAVAGGLAGRPMRVTRAKTVDLEIPADAEIVVEGLIDTDL
;
A
#
# COMPACT_ATOMS: atom_id res chain seq x y z
N MET A 1 -5.00 14.57 45.55
CA MET A 1 -4.96 14.74 44.10
C MET A 1 -5.17 13.37 43.47
N SER A 2 -6.40 13.08 43.08
CA SER A 2 -6.84 11.77 42.57
C SER A 2 -6.43 11.62 41.11
N LYS A 3 -5.61 10.61 40.81
CA LYS A 3 -5.34 10.19 39.41
C LYS A 3 -6.54 9.38 38.89
N SER A 4 -7.41 10.03 38.14
CA SER A 4 -8.47 9.37 37.38
C SER A 4 -7.81 8.56 36.30
N SER A 5 -7.67 7.24 36.49
CA SER A 5 -7.33 6.30 35.44
C SER A 5 -8.56 6.13 34.54
N ARG A 6 -8.58 6.79 33.38
CA ARG A 6 -9.50 6.43 32.31
C ARG A 6 -9.11 5.04 31.79
N LYS A 7 -9.74 4.00 32.32
CA LYS A 7 -9.84 2.70 31.66
C LYS A 7 -10.73 2.88 30.44
N SER A 8 -10.16 3.06 29.25
CA SER A 8 -10.89 2.85 28.01
C SER A 8 -11.05 1.34 27.85
N SER A 9 -12.21 0.82 28.18
CA SER A 9 -12.64 -0.51 27.73
C SER A 9 -12.89 -0.42 26.23
N GLY A 10 -11.82 -0.49 25.44
CA GLY A 10 -11.91 -0.56 24.00
C GLY A 10 -12.47 -1.93 23.61
N GLN A 11 -13.74 -2.00 23.23
CA GLN A 11 -14.22 -3.09 22.38
C GLN A 11 -13.30 -3.11 21.14
N SER A 12 -12.66 -4.25 20.87
CA SER A 12 -11.93 -4.50 19.64
C SER A 12 -12.93 -4.33 18.47
N ALA A 13 -12.82 -3.25 17.74
CA ALA A 13 -13.56 -3.09 16.50
C ALA A 13 -12.97 -4.05 15.46
N ALA A 14 -13.77 -4.60 14.53
CA ALA A 14 -13.22 -5.39 13.43
C ALA A 14 -12.20 -4.56 12.63
N ALA A 15 -11.22 -5.21 11.98
CA ALA A 15 -10.30 -4.53 11.08
C ALA A 15 -11.08 -3.78 9.98
N PRO A 16 -10.65 -2.58 9.53
CA PRO A 16 -11.28 -1.85 8.45
C PRO A 16 -11.43 -2.69 7.19
N SER A 17 -12.54 -2.55 6.47
CA SER A 17 -12.81 -3.30 5.23
C SER A 17 -11.94 -2.84 4.07
N ASP A 18 -11.65 -1.55 4.04
CA ASP A 18 -10.89 -0.88 2.99
C ASP A 18 -10.10 0.31 3.57
N PHE A 19 -9.42 1.04 2.71
CA PHE A 19 -8.60 2.17 3.12
C PHE A 19 -9.43 3.39 3.50
N GLN A 20 -10.60 3.60 2.89
CA GLN A 20 -11.47 4.73 3.21
C GLN A 20 -12.07 4.60 4.61
N GLU A 21 -12.56 3.40 4.96
CA GLU A 21 -13.03 3.14 6.32
C GLU A 21 -11.92 3.37 7.36
N HIS A 22 -10.69 2.97 7.04
CA HIS A 22 -9.55 3.23 7.93
C HIS A 22 -9.32 4.73 8.13
N LEU A 23 -9.31 5.51 7.06
CA LEU A 23 -9.14 6.97 7.12
C LEU A 23 -10.25 7.64 7.93
N GLN A 24 -11.51 7.22 7.72
CA GLN A 24 -12.64 7.70 8.50
C GLN A 24 -12.45 7.43 10.00
N ARG A 25 -12.07 6.22 10.38
CA ARG A 25 -11.81 5.86 11.78
C ARG A 25 -10.66 6.67 12.40
N LEU A 26 -9.60 6.95 11.63
CA LEU A 26 -8.50 7.82 12.07
C LEU A 26 -9.00 9.25 12.30
N GLU A 27 -9.85 9.77 11.44
CA GLU A 27 -10.43 11.10 11.55
C GLU A 27 -11.33 11.22 12.78
N GLU A 28 -12.23 10.25 13.00
CA GLU A 28 -13.11 10.18 14.18
C GLU A 28 -12.33 10.12 15.50
N ARG A 29 -11.13 9.54 15.49
CA ARG A 29 -10.22 9.47 16.64
C ARG A 29 -9.30 10.68 16.75
N GLY A 30 -9.35 11.63 15.82
CA GLY A 30 -8.46 12.78 15.77
C GLY A 30 -7.00 12.43 15.48
N LEU A 31 -6.76 11.29 14.83
CA LEU A 31 -5.45 10.79 14.40
C LEU A 31 -5.12 11.13 12.95
N LEU A 32 -6.04 11.75 12.21
CA LEU A 32 -5.86 12.26 10.85
C LEU A 32 -6.04 13.78 10.84
N VAL A 33 -5.10 14.49 10.22
CA VAL A 33 -5.18 15.93 9.96
C VAL A 33 -5.37 16.14 8.48
N ARG A 34 -6.39 16.94 8.08
CA ARG A 34 -6.58 17.39 6.70
C ARG A 34 -5.84 18.70 6.49
N VAL A 35 -5.13 18.77 5.38
CA VAL A 35 -4.37 19.94 4.90
C VAL A 35 -4.96 20.34 3.56
N ASP A 36 -5.66 21.45 3.50
CA ASP A 36 -6.44 21.92 2.34
C ASP A 36 -5.82 23.11 1.59
N TRP A 37 -4.77 23.73 2.13
CA TRP A 37 -4.00 24.72 1.39
C TRP A 37 -3.11 24.06 0.33
N PRO A 38 -2.76 24.80 -0.75
CA PRO A 38 -1.87 24.27 -1.79
C PRO A 38 -0.55 23.79 -1.20
N ILE A 39 -0.19 22.54 -1.49
CA ILE A 39 1.06 21.93 -1.02
C ILE A 39 1.80 21.25 -2.16
N ASN A 40 3.10 21.50 -2.27
CA ASN A 40 3.94 20.88 -3.29
C ASN A 40 4.32 19.46 -2.90
N LYS A 41 3.92 18.49 -3.74
CA LYS A 41 4.19 17.07 -3.49
C LYS A 41 5.67 16.70 -3.47
N ASP A 42 6.50 17.45 -4.21
CA ASP A 42 7.91 17.12 -4.41
C ASP A 42 8.84 17.77 -3.38
N THR A 43 8.41 18.87 -2.75
CA THR A 43 9.27 19.65 -1.85
C THR A 43 8.74 19.84 -0.45
N GLU A 44 7.43 19.60 -0.19
CA GLU A 44 6.80 19.96 1.09
C GLU A 44 6.20 18.77 1.83
N ILE A 45 5.51 17.83 1.15
CA ILE A 45 4.76 16.74 1.80
C ILE A 45 5.67 15.89 2.70
N HIS A 46 6.72 15.31 2.17
CA HIS A 46 7.60 14.43 2.96
C HIS A 46 8.44 15.17 4.00
N PRO A 47 9.02 16.34 3.73
CA PRO A 47 9.66 17.15 4.77
C PRO A 47 8.73 17.45 5.95
N LEU A 48 7.47 17.85 5.67
CA LEU A 48 6.48 18.12 6.71
C LEU A 48 6.17 16.88 7.56
N MET A 49 5.94 15.73 6.91
CA MET A 49 5.73 14.46 7.62
C MET A 49 6.96 14.05 8.43
N ARG A 50 8.15 14.14 7.84
CA ARG A 50 9.40 13.80 8.51
C ARG A 50 9.63 14.62 9.77
N TRP A 51 9.19 15.87 9.78
CA TRP A 51 9.30 16.75 10.93
C TRP A 51 8.66 16.17 12.18
N GLN A 52 7.54 15.44 12.07
CA GLN A 52 6.90 14.80 13.21
C GLN A 52 7.81 13.74 13.88
N PHE A 53 8.69 13.09 13.13
CA PHE A 53 9.56 12.02 13.64
C PHE A 53 10.90 12.54 14.17
N VAL A 54 11.44 13.58 13.56
CA VAL A 54 12.77 14.13 13.93
C VAL A 54 12.69 15.47 14.66
N GLY A 55 11.54 16.13 14.67
CA GLY A 55 11.29 17.45 15.27
C GLY A 55 10.95 17.42 16.76
N GLY A 56 11.08 16.26 17.44
CA GLY A 56 10.89 16.14 18.88
C GLY A 56 9.47 15.82 19.33
N TYR A 57 8.54 15.52 18.41
CA TYR A 57 7.20 15.05 18.80
C TYR A 57 7.28 13.65 19.43
N LEU A 58 6.59 13.49 20.56
CA LEU A 58 6.34 12.19 21.16
C LEU A 58 5.42 11.37 20.25
N GLU A 59 5.41 10.06 20.41
CA GLU A 59 4.65 9.18 19.54
C GLU A 59 3.15 9.50 19.54
N ASP A 60 2.56 9.77 20.71
CA ASP A 60 1.15 10.11 20.90
C ASP A 60 0.73 11.45 20.27
N GLN A 61 1.71 12.29 19.90
CA GLN A 61 1.49 13.57 19.22
C GLN A 61 1.51 13.44 17.69
N ARG A 62 2.02 12.31 17.16
CA ARG A 62 2.13 12.09 15.72
C ARG A 62 0.76 11.73 15.14
N LYS A 63 0.50 12.21 13.92
CA LYS A 63 -0.75 11.97 13.21
C LYS A 63 -0.51 11.61 11.75
N ALA A 64 -1.46 10.92 11.16
CA ALA A 64 -1.56 10.86 9.71
C ALA A 64 -1.94 12.24 9.16
N MET A 65 -1.53 12.53 7.93
CA MET A 65 -1.90 13.77 7.22
C MET A 65 -2.49 13.43 5.85
N MET A 66 -3.61 14.07 5.52
CA MET A 66 -4.24 14.01 4.20
C MET A 66 -4.14 15.38 3.55
N PHE A 67 -3.44 15.43 2.43
CA PHE A 67 -3.25 16.63 1.63
C PHE A 67 -4.26 16.63 0.48
N THR A 68 -5.22 17.56 0.50
CA THR A 68 -6.35 17.57 -0.45
C THR A 68 -6.17 18.56 -1.60
N ASN A 69 -5.18 19.44 -1.54
CA ASN A 69 -4.87 20.43 -2.58
C ASN A 69 -3.42 20.28 -3.00
N VAL A 70 -3.15 19.22 -3.78
CA VAL A 70 -1.80 18.81 -4.14
C VAL A 70 -1.38 19.48 -5.46
N VAL A 71 -0.18 20.09 -5.47
CA VAL A 71 0.42 20.69 -6.65
C VAL A 71 1.80 20.09 -6.93
N GLY A 72 2.20 20.05 -8.20
CA GLY A 72 3.53 19.66 -8.62
C GLY A 72 4.48 20.85 -8.73
N SER A 73 5.79 20.58 -8.83
CA SER A 73 6.82 21.63 -8.98
C SER A 73 6.73 22.39 -10.32
N GLY A 74 6.09 21.82 -11.33
CA GLY A 74 5.79 22.51 -12.61
C GLY A 74 4.46 23.29 -12.61
N GLY A 75 3.74 23.32 -11.47
CA GLY A 75 2.44 23.98 -11.36
C GLY A 75 1.25 23.10 -11.70
N GLU A 76 1.46 21.79 -11.88
CA GLU A 76 0.39 20.80 -12.08
C GLU A 76 -0.52 20.76 -10.86
N LYS A 77 -1.81 20.57 -11.08
CA LYS A 77 -2.81 20.33 -10.03
C LYS A 77 -3.31 18.91 -10.12
N TYR A 78 -3.52 18.29 -8.94
CA TYR A 78 -4.01 16.92 -8.84
C TYR A 78 -5.34 16.88 -8.11
N ASP A 79 -6.29 16.14 -8.66
CA ASP A 79 -7.61 15.91 -8.03
C ASP A 79 -7.59 14.77 -7.01
N ILE A 80 -6.50 13.99 -6.99
CA ILE A 80 -6.29 12.86 -6.08
C ILE A 80 -5.54 13.35 -4.83
N PRO A 81 -6.07 13.16 -3.62
CA PRO A 81 -5.36 13.52 -2.40
C PRO A 81 -4.17 12.59 -2.12
N VAL A 82 -3.20 13.09 -1.36
CA VAL A 82 -2.08 12.29 -0.86
C VAL A 82 -2.22 12.10 0.64
N VAL A 83 -2.11 10.85 1.08
CA VAL A 83 -2.14 10.49 2.51
C VAL A 83 -0.79 9.94 2.94
N VAL A 84 -0.26 10.44 4.06
CA VAL A 84 1.01 9.96 4.63
C VAL A 84 0.84 9.69 6.12
N GLY A 85 1.47 8.58 6.60
CA GLY A 85 1.44 8.21 8.01
C GLY A 85 0.18 7.45 8.45
N ALA A 86 -0.77 7.17 7.55
CA ALA A 86 -2.02 6.51 7.91
C ALA A 86 -1.88 5.02 8.28
N LEU A 87 -0.75 4.38 7.97
CA LEU A 87 -0.55 2.96 8.26
C LEU A 87 0.16 2.70 9.59
N ALA A 88 1.18 3.50 9.92
CA ALA A 88 2.03 3.20 11.07
C ALA A 88 2.78 4.44 11.63
N ALA A 89 2.19 5.64 11.62
CA ALA A 89 2.81 6.80 12.25
C ALA A 89 2.93 6.61 13.78
N THR A 90 2.03 5.82 14.38
CA THR A 90 2.04 5.41 15.78
C THR A 90 1.61 3.94 15.91
N HIS A 91 1.91 3.31 17.04
CA HIS A 91 1.39 1.97 17.36
C HIS A 91 -0.16 1.97 17.44
N GLU A 92 -0.79 3.06 17.86
CA GLU A 92 -2.25 3.19 17.87
C GLU A 92 -2.83 3.14 16.45
N ILE A 93 -2.27 3.91 15.52
CA ILE A 93 -2.70 3.89 14.10
C ILE A 93 -2.53 2.49 13.49
N TYR A 94 -1.39 1.83 13.77
CA TYR A 94 -1.13 0.47 13.31
C TYR A 94 -2.14 -0.54 13.87
N ALA A 95 -2.41 -0.46 15.19
CA ALA A 95 -3.38 -1.32 15.86
C ALA A 95 -4.82 -1.10 15.36
N MET A 96 -5.20 0.14 15.07
CA MET A 96 -6.49 0.47 14.46
C MET A 96 -6.64 -0.17 13.07
N GLY A 97 -5.57 -0.20 12.28
CA GLY A 97 -5.55 -0.88 10.99
C GLY A 97 -5.80 -2.40 11.09
N MET A 98 -5.52 -3.00 12.25
CA MET A 98 -5.82 -4.40 12.54
C MET A 98 -7.12 -4.60 13.34
N GLY A 99 -7.78 -3.52 13.79
CA GLY A 99 -8.97 -3.59 14.62
C GLY A 99 -8.72 -4.16 16.01
N VAL A 100 -7.53 -3.98 16.59
CA VAL A 100 -7.13 -4.54 17.89
C VAL A 100 -6.49 -3.49 18.79
N GLY A 101 -6.29 -3.81 20.06
CA GLY A 101 -5.46 -3.01 20.96
C GLY A 101 -3.97 -3.21 20.67
N VAL A 102 -3.16 -2.20 21.02
CA VAL A 102 -1.68 -2.24 20.85
C VAL A 102 -1.05 -3.44 21.54
N ASP A 103 -1.59 -3.82 22.72
CA ASP A 103 -1.15 -4.98 23.50
C ASP A 103 -1.43 -6.34 22.83
N LYS A 104 -2.23 -6.37 21.76
CA LYS A 104 -2.64 -7.58 21.02
C LYS A 104 -1.95 -7.76 19.67
N LEU A 105 -1.14 -6.80 19.25
CA LEU A 105 -0.51 -6.82 17.91
C LEU A 105 0.26 -8.11 17.63
N ALA A 106 1.12 -8.53 18.56
CA ALA A 106 1.91 -9.76 18.38
C ALA A 106 1.04 -11.02 18.34
N ASP A 107 0.05 -11.13 19.25
CA ASP A 107 -0.86 -12.28 19.30
C ASP A 107 -1.66 -12.45 18.02
N VAL A 108 -2.13 -11.33 17.43
CA VAL A 108 -2.91 -11.34 16.18
C VAL A 108 -2.04 -11.74 14.99
N TRP A 109 -0.79 -11.24 14.91
CA TRP A 109 0.16 -11.66 13.88
C TRP A 109 0.47 -13.15 13.93
N MET A 110 0.84 -13.68 15.10
CA MET A 110 1.14 -15.12 15.26
C MET A 110 -0.05 -15.97 14.85
N ARG A 111 -1.25 -15.62 15.35
CA ARG A 111 -2.47 -16.35 14.98
C ARG A 111 -2.76 -16.29 13.48
N ALA A 112 -2.58 -15.15 12.82
CA ALA A 112 -2.87 -14.98 11.40
C ALA A 112 -1.92 -15.81 10.51
N ILE A 113 -0.66 -15.96 10.91
CA ILE A 113 0.32 -16.80 10.22
C ILE A 113 -0.01 -18.28 10.39
N ASP A 114 -0.42 -18.70 11.60
CA ASP A 114 -0.75 -20.10 11.90
C ASP A 114 -2.15 -20.50 11.37
N HIS A 115 -3.06 -19.52 11.26
CA HIS A 115 -4.46 -19.72 10.84
C HIS A 115 -4.85 -18.68 9.78
N PRO A 116 -4.27 -18.76 8.57
CA PRO A 116 -4.66 -17.88 7.46
C PRO A 116 -6.11 -18.16 7.05
N ILE A 117 -6.78 -17.15 6.50
CA ILE A 117 -8.14 -17.25 5.97
C ILE A 117 -8.12 -16.95 4.49
N GLU A 118 -8.45 -17.95 3.67
CA GLU A 118 -8.43 -17.83 2.21
C GLU A 118 -9.30 -16.67 1.72
N PRO A 119 -8.83 -15.93 0.69
CA PRO A 119 -9.59 -14.84 0.09
C PRO A 119 -10.82 -15.36 -0.65
N ILE A 120 -11.81 -14.49 -0.84
CA ILE A 120 -12.98 -14.76 -1.68
C ILE A 120 -12.90 -13.95 -2.97
N TYR A 121 -13.29 -14.60 -4.07
CA TYR A 121 -13.36 -13.95 -5.38
C TYR A 121 -14.65 -13.15 -5.53
N VAL A 122 -14.55 -11.94 -6.15
CA VAL A 122 -15.69 -11.09 -6.47
C VAL A 122 -15.58 -10.58 -7.91
N ASP A 123 -16.66 -10.58 -8.65
CA ASP A 123 -16.70 -10.11 -10.04
C ASP A 123 -16.76 -8.58 -10.14
N ASN A 124 -17.56 -7.95 -9.26
CA ASN A 124 -17.75 -6.49 -9.23
C ASN A 124 -16.83 -5.91 -8.14
N ALA A 125 -15.73 -5.33 -8.57
CA ALA A 125 -14.72 -4.78 -7.68
C ALA A 125 -14.64 -3.24 -7.79
N PRO A 126 -14.59 -2.50 -6.67
CA PRO A 126 -14.42 -1.04 -6.68
C PRO A 126 -13.19 -0.59 -7.47
N CYS A 127 -12.08 -1.33 -7.43
CA CYS A 127 -10.86 -1.00 -8.18
C CYS A 127 -11.04 -0.99 -9.71
N HIS A 128 -12.18 -1.42 -10.21
CA HIS A 128 -12.54 -1.41 -11.65
C HIS A 128 -13.47 -0.25 -12.05
N GLU A 129 -13.80 0.65 -11.15
CA GLU A 129 -14.70 1.79 -11.42
C GLU A 129 -14.16 2.69 -12.54
N VAL A 130 -12.85 2.96 -12.53
CA VAL A 130 -12.17 3.70 -13.59
C VAL A 130 -11.07 2.84 -14.17
N VAL A 131 -11.07 2.66 -15.50
CA VAL A 131 -10.06 1.87 -16.23
C VAL A 131 -9.44 2.74 -17.31
N ILE A 132 -8.11 2.89 -17.27
CA ILE A 132 -7.32 3.67 -18.24
C ILE A 132 -6.37 2.72 -18.93
N THR A 133 -6.47 2.57 -20.26
CA THR A 133 -5.66 1.64 -21.06
C THR A 133 -5.32 2.22 -22.44
N GLY A 134 -4.43 1.56 -23.17
CA GLY A 134 -4.08 1.91 -24.54
C GLY A 134 -3.46 3.31 -24.65
N ASP A 135 -3.90 4.09 -25.64
CA ASP A 135 -3.36 5.41 -25.96
C ASP A 135 -3.59 6.43 -24.83
N ASP A 136 -4.58 6.20 -23.96
CA ASP A 136 -4.84 7.06 -22.80
C ASP A 136 -3.72 7.03 -21.75
N LEU A 137 -2.88 5.99 -21.74
CA LEU A 137 -1.71 5.92 -20.87
C LEU A 137 -0.60 6.89 -21.30
N THR A 138 -0.40 7.06 -22.61
CA THR A 138 0.75 7.79 -23.16
C THR A 138 0.44 9.23 -23.57
N LYS A 139 -0.84 9.63 -23.63
CA LYS A 139 -1.23 11.00 -23.95
C LYS A 139 -0.65 11.98 -22.91
N PRO A 140 -0.41 13.27 -23.27
CA PRO A 140 0.04 14.29 -22.33
C PRO A 140 -0.88 14.37 -21.12
N GLY A 141 -0.32 14.26 -19.90
CA GLY A 141 -1.07 14.24 -18.65
C GLY A 141 -1.86 12.96 -18.37
N GLY A 142 -1.70 11.91 -19.19
CA GLY A 142 -2.34 10.61 -19.00
C GLY A 142 -1.52 9.61 -18.19
N GLY A 143 -2.09 8.42 -17.98
CA GLY A 143 -1.41 7.33 -17.28
C GLY A 143 -0.93 7.70 -15.88
N LEU A 144 0.33 7.39 -15.57
CA LEU A 144 0.94 7.66 -14.27
C LEU A 144 1.10 9.15 -13.94
N ALA A 145 1.02 10.06 -14.93
CA ALA A 145 1.03 11.49 -14.70
C ALA A 145 -0.23 12.02 -13.98
N LEU A 146 -1.32 11.24 -13.97
CA LEU A 146 -2.52 11.55 -13.21
C LEU A 146 -2.31 11.41 -11.69
N LEU A 147 -1.29 10.66 -11.26
CA LEU A 147 -1.06 10.34 -9.86
C LEU A 147 -0.13 11.38 -9.20
N PRO A 148 -0.50 11.95 -8.06
CA PRO A 148 0.34 12.90 -7.32
C PRO A 148 1.47 12.19 -6.56
N VAL A 149 2.30 11.42 -7.25
CA VAL A 149 3.39 10.67 -6.63
C VAL A 149 4.48 11.63 -6.14
N PRO A 150 4.80 11.66 -4.84
CA PRO A 150 5.76 12.61 -4.29
C PRO A 150 7.21 12.18 -4.48
N ILE A 151 8.12 13.15 -4.40
CA ILE A 151 9.54 12.90 -4.14
C ILE A 151 9.70 12.79 -2.62
N SER A 152 10.14 11.64 -2.12
CA SER A 152 10.25 11.38 -0.69
C SER A 152 11.40 12.14 -0.02
N THR A 153 12.54 12.26 -0.72
CA THR A 153 13.72 12.96 -0.20
C THR A 153 14.24 13.93 -1.26
N PRO A 154 13.72 15.18 -1.28
CA PRO A 154 14.17 16.20 -2.23
C PRO A 154 15.68 16.39 -2.22
N GLY A 155 16.29 16.43 -3.40
CA GLY A 155 17.74 16.54 -3.57
C GLY A 155 18.53 15.22 -3.52
N PHE A 156 17.89 14.12 -3.12
CA PHE A 156 18.50 12.78 -3.08
C PHE A 156 17.81 11.79 -4.00
N ASP A 157 16.47 11.77 -4.02
CA ASP A 157 15.71 10.90 -4.92
C ASP A 157 15.72 11.48 -6.33
N ALA A 158 16.07 10.64 -7.31
CA ALA A 158 16.17 11.04 -8.71
C ALA A 158 14.79 11.13 -9.42
N ALA A 159 13.73 10.62 -8.81
CA ALA A 159 12.38 10.58 -9.38
C ALA A 159 11.33 10.40 -8.27
N PRO A 160 10.05 10.70 -8.56
CA PRO A 160 8.94 10.31 -7.68
C PRO A 160 8.85 8.80 -7.53
N TYR A 161 8.50 8.32 -6.32
CA TYR A 161 8.35 6.90 -6.01
C TYR A 161 7.00 6.60 -5.35
N LEU A 162 6.33 5.57 -5.84
CA LEU A 162 5.29 4.87 -5.11
C LEU A 162 5.98 4.03 -4.02
N THR A 163 5.72 4.29 -2.75
CA THR A 163 6.43 3.68 -1.61
C THR A 163 5.59 2.75 -0.78
N ALA A 164 4.31 3.05 -0.58
CA ALA A 164 3.36 2.21 0.16
C ALA A 164 2.58 1.28 -0.81
N THR A 165 3.31 0.52 -1.61
CA THR A 165 2.77 -0.36 -2.63
C THR A 165 2.69 -1.80 -2.15
N VAL A 166 1.72 -2.53 -2.67
CA VAL A 166 1.70 -3.99 -2.68
C VAL A 166 1.90 -4.44 -4.11
N CYS A 167 3.03 -5.08 -4.39
CA CYS A 167 3.36 -5.60 -5.71
C CYS A 167 2.93 -7.07 -5.78
N VAL A 168 1.91 -7.33 -6.57
CA VAL A 168 1.35 -8.67 -6.77
C VAL A 168 2.04 -9.33 -7.95
N THR A 169 2.54 -10.53 -7.73
CA THR A 169 3.11 -11.42 -8.76
C THR A 169 2.62 -12.85 -8.51
N LYS A 170 2.78 -13.74 -9.50
CA LYS A 170 2.36 -15.14 -9.40
C LYS A 170 3.51 -16.05 -9.84
N ASP A 171 3.73 -17.12 -9.10
CA ASP A 171 4.69 -18.16 -9.45
C ASP A 171 4.21 -18.87 -10.72
N PRO A 172 5.00 -18.91 -11.83
CA PRO A 172 4.56 -19.55 -13.06
C PRO A 172 4.47 -21.08 -12.98
N GLU A 173 5.09 -21.71 -11.99
CA GLU A 173 5.10 -23.17 -11.82
C GLU A 173 3.99 -23.65 -10.90
N THR A 174 3.75 -22.92 -9.78
CA THR A 174 2.81 -23.34 -8.73
C THR A 174 1.49 -22.58 -8.77
N GLY A 175 1.48 -21.40 -9.40
CA GLY A 175 0.33 -20.48 -9.37
C GLY A 175 0.17 -19.72 -8.04
N VAL A 176 1.04 -19.91 -7.06
CA VAL A 176 0.98 -19.22 -5.77
C VAL A 176 1.28 -17.73 -5.97
N ARG A 177 0.41 -16.89 -5.40
CA ARG A 177 0.56 -15.44 -5.38
C ARG A 177 1.63 -15.03 -4.38
N ASN A 178 2.36 -13.96 -4.70
CA ASN A 178 3.19 -13.24 -3.76
C ASN A 178 2.81 -11.76 -3.75
N MET A 179 2.73 -11.17 -2.59
CA MET A 179 2.46 -9.76 -2.41
C MET A 179 3.59 -9.13 -1.59
N GLY A 180 4.46 -8.34 -2.26
CA GLY A 180 5.61 -7.72 -1.61
C GLY A 180 5.56 -6.19 -1.66
N THR A 181 6.08 -5.53 -0.63
CA THR A 181 6.27 -4.08 -0.64
C THR A 181 7.56 -3.71 -1.37
N TYR A 182 7.43 -3.35 -2.65
CA TYR A 182 8.54 -2.94 -3.51
C TYR A 182 8.31 -1.52 -4.02
N ARG A 183 9.22 -0.60 -3.71
CA ARG A 183 9.12 0.77 -4.23
C ARG A 183 9.17 0.77 -5.76
N ALA A 184 8.34 1.62 -6.38
CA ALA A 184 8.24 1.76 -7.82
C ALA A 184 8.47 3.22 -8.23
N GLY A 185 9.59 3.47 -8.91
CA GLY A 185 9.96 4.81 -9.40
C GLY A 185 9.30 5.12 -10.73
N LEU A 186 8.73 6.30 -10.87
CA LEU A 186 8.16 6.78 -12.13
C LEU A 186 9.26 7.02 -13.15
N LYS A 187 9.08 6.49 -14.36
CA LYS A 187 10.02 6.65 -15.50
C LYS A 187 9.37 7.33 -16.69
N ALA A 188 8.11 7.03 -16.96
CA ALA A 188 7.29 7.64 -18.00
C ALA A 188 5.81 7.48 -17.59
N ASN A 189 4.87 8.01 -18.40
CA ASN A 189 3.44 7.90 -18.13
C ASN A 189 2.94 6.44 -18.10
N ASP A 190 3.63 5.54 -18.79
CA ASP A 190 3.34 4.10 -18.94
C ASP A 190 4.42 3.19 -18.35
N ARG A 191 5.39 3.73 -17.59
CA ARG A 191 6.55 2.96 -17.14
C ARG A 191 6.97 3.25 -15.72
N LEU A 192 7.16 2.17 -14.96
CA LEU A 192 7.71 2.15 -13.61
C LEU A 192 9.00 1.35 -13.54
N GLY A 193 9.91 1.76 -12.66
CA GLY A 193 11.07 0.95 -12.28
C GLY A 193 10.85 0.33 -10.90
N VAL A 194 10.61 -0.97 -10.83
CA VAL A 194 10.38 -1.69 -9.56
C VAL A 194 11.69 -2.22 -8.99
N ARG A 195 11.92 -2.01 -7.69
CA ARG A 195 13.09 -2.55 -7.01
C ARG A 195 12.73 -3.73 -6.11
N MET A 196 13.10 -4.91 -6.52
CA MET A 196 13.02 -6.14 -5.73
C MET A 196 14.39 -6.50 -5.16
N ALA A 197 14.46 -6.94 -3.89
CA ALA A 197 15.72 -7.34 -3.28
C ALA A 197 16.18 -8.70 -3.82
N SER A 198 17.44 -8.77 -4.28
CA SER A 198 18.06 -10.00 -4.81
C SER A 198 18.96 -10.72 -3.81
N ARG A 199 19.23 -10.11 -2.62
CA ARG A 199 20.14 -10.65 -1.59
C ARG A 199 19.37 -11.53 -0.60
N LEU A 200 20.09 -12.43 0.08
CA LEU A 200 19.58 -13.26 1.19
C LEU A 200 18.28 -14.00 0.83
N SER A 201 18.37 -14.94 -0.09
CA SER A 201 17.24 -15.71 -0.65
C SER A 201 16.25 -14.93 -1.52
N GLY A 202 16.45 -13.62 -1.70
CA GLY A 202 15.61 -12.78 -2.57
C GLY A 202 14.25 -12.44 -1.97
N ALA A 203 13.60 -11.44 -2.58
CA ALA A 203 12.19 -11.18 -2.37
C ALA A 203 11.34 -12.15 -3.21
N GLY A 204 10.13 -12.51 -2.76
CA GLY A 204 9.26 -13.43 -3.48
C GLY A 204 9.05 -13.03 -4.95
N GLY A 205 8.75 -11.74 -5.20
CA GLY A 205 8.66 -11.22 -6.58
C GLY A 205 9.95 -11.37 -7.39
N TYR A 206 11.14 -11.26 -6.78
CA TYR A 206 12.40 -11.52 -7.46
C TYR A 206 12.59 -13.01 -7.83
N LEU A 207 12.16 -13.91 -6.95
CA LEU A 207 12.20 -15.35 -7.22
C LEU A 207 11.26 -15.72 -8.37
N HIS A 208 10.06 -15.13 -8.42
CA HIS A 208 9.15 -15.27 -9.55
C HIS A 208 9.76 -14.72 -10.84
N TRP A 209 10.35 -13.52 -10.79
CA TRP A 209 11.04 -12.92 -11.93
C TRP A 209 12.14 -13.84 -12.51
N GLN A 210 12.94 -14.50 -11.66
CA GLN A 210 13.95 -15.45 -12.09
C GLN A 210 13.35 -16.65 -12.84
N LYS A 211 12.17 -17.13 -12.41
CA LYS A 211 11.47 -18.22 -13.09
C LYS A 211 10.96 -17.78 -14.48
N TYR A 212 10.31 -16.61 -14.55
CA TYR A 212 9.87 -16.03 -15.82
C TYR A 212 11.05 -15.79 -16.78
N LYS A 213 12.18 -15.31 -16.28
CA LYS A 213 13.41 -15.16 -17.07
C LYS A 213 13.88 -16.48 -17.67
N LYS A 214 13.86 -17.58 -16.91
CA LYS A 214 14.19 -18.92 -17.44
C LYS A 214 13.21 -19.40 -18.51
N LEU A 215 11.96 -18.98 -18.44
CA LEU A 215 10.94 -19.27 -19.44
C LEU A 215 11.04 -18.38 -20.68
N GLY A 216 11.88 -17.35 -20.69
CA GLY A 216 11.96 -16.36 -21.75
C GLY A 216 10.68 -15.53 -21.90
N GLN A 217 9.98 -15.27 -20.81
CA GLN A 217 8.72 -14.55 -20.79
C GLN A 217 8.77 -13.35 -19.85
N PRO A 218 8.11 -12.23 -20.16
CA PRO A 218 7.95 -11.13 -19.23
C PRO A 218 7.04 -11.55 -18.06
N MET A 219 7.32 -11.02 -16.88
CA MET A 219 6.57 -11.37 -15.67
C MET A 219 5.36 -10.46 -15.49
N PRO A 220 4.12 -10.99 -15.41
CA PRO A 220 2.95 -10.21 -15.00
C PRO A 220 3.12 -9.62 -13.60
N CYS A 221 2.72 -8.36 -13.45
CA CYS A 221 2.80 -7.63 -12.19
C CYS A 221 1.64 -6.65 -12.05
N ALA A 222 1.09 -6.54 -10.85
CA ALA A 222 0.17 -5.47 -10.49
C ALA A 222 0.70 -4.72 -9.26
N ILE A 223 0.85 -3.41 -9.38
CA ILE A 223 1.25 -2.54 -8.26
C ILE A 223 -0.01 -1.90 -7.70
N VAL A 224 -0.28 -2.20 -6.45
CA VAL A 224 -1.52 -1.83 -5.78
C VAL A 224 -1.23 -0.81 -4.68
N VAL A 225 -2.06 0.23 -4.58
CA VAL A 225 -1.98 1.31 -3.60
C VAL A 225 -3.35 1.51 -2.96
N GLY A 226 -3.39 1.79 -1.65
CA GLY A 226 -4.63 2.12 -0.95
C GLY A 226 -5.52 0.90 -0.70
N CYS A 227 -4.97 -0.21 -0.22
CA CYS A 227 -5.74 -1.35 0.26
C CYS A 227 -6.14 -1.19 1.73
N ALA A 228 -7.02 -2.08 2.20
CA ALA A 228 -7.22 -2.28 3.64
C ALA A 228 -5.85 -2.45 4.34
N PRO A 229 -5.65 -1.82 5.52
CA PRO A 229 -4.34 -1.81 6.18
C PRO A 229 -3.73 -3.22 6.39
N VAL A 230 -4.55 -4.21 6.75
CA VAL A 230 -4.10 -5.60 6.94
C VAL A 230 -3.46 -6.19 5.69
N VAL A 231 -3.91 -5.81 4.49
CA VAL A 231 -3.32 -6.23 3.21
C VAL A 231 -1.95 -5.59 3.01
N VAL A 232 -1.83 -4.28 3.31
CA VAL A 232 -0.55 -3.58 3.18
C VAL A 232 0.47 -4.07 4.21
N PHE A 233 0.02 -4.45 5.40
CA PHE A 233 0.92 -4.93 6.47
C PHE A 233 1.55 -6.28 6.17
N THR A 234 0.92 -7.14 5.36
CA THR A 234 1.52 -8.42 4.98
C THR A 234 2.65 -8.28 3.97
N GLY A 235 2.61 -7.26 3.10
CA GLY A 235 3.59 -7.07 2.04
C GLY A 235 5.06 -6.96 2.49
N PRO A 236 5.43 -6.30 3.59
CA PRO A 236 6.81 -6.25 4.08
C PRO A 236 7.20 -7.47 4.92
N GLN A 237 6.26 -8.36 5.26
CA GLN A 237 6.56 -9.54 6.08
C GLN A 237 7.23 -10.63 5.22
N LYS A 238 8.21 -11.29 5.81
CA LYS A 238 8.81 -12.46 5.18
C LYS A 238 8.06 -13.71 5.62
N LEU A 239 7.07 -14.09 4.84
CA LEU A 239 6.32 -15.32 5.03
C LEU A 239 7.04 -16.52 4.38
N ALA A 240 6.57 -17.74 4.62
CA ALA A 240 7.02 -18.92 3.89
C ALA A 240 6.70 -18.76 2.39
N ILE A 241 7.53 -19.38 1.53
CA ILE A 241 7.48 -19.15 0.07
C ILE A 241 6.16 -19.61 -0.59
N ASP A 242 5.45 -20.52 0.08
CA ASP A 242 4.17 -21.10 -0.33
C ASP A 242 2.97 -20.53 0.43
N GLN A 243 3.18 -19.50 1.25
CA GLN A 243 2.14 -18.86 2.03
C GLN A 243 1.64 -17.58 1.34
N ASP A 244 0.34 -17.56 1.01
CA ASP A 244 -0.31 -16.41 0.39
C ASP A 244 -0.52 -15.28 1.40
N GLU A 245 0.10 -14.13 1.16
CA GLU A 245 -0.04 -12.92 1.98
C GLU A 245 -1.50 -12.47 2.11
N MET A 246 -2.33 -12.70 1.07
CA MET A 246 -3.75 -12.35 1.13
C MET A 246 -4.52 -13.22 2.12
N ALA A 247 -4.18 -14.50 2.23
CA ALA A 247 -4.76 -15.38 3.23
C ALA A 247 -4.33 -14.99 4.65
N VAL A 248 -3.06 -14.58 4.83
CA VAL A 248 -2.58 -14.04 6.12
C VAL A 248 -3.28 -12.72 6.46
N ALA A 249 -3.52 -11.84 5.48
CA ALA A 249 -4.31 -10.62 5.68
C ALA A 249 -5.75 -10.94 6.14
N GLY A 250 -6.35 -12.01 5.59
CA GLY A 250 -7.62 -12.55 6.07
C GLY A 250 -7.57 -13.01 7.53
N GLY A 251 -6.49 -13.69 7.91
CA GLY A 251 -6.21 -14.08 9.31
C GLY A 251 -6.07 -12.87 10.25
N LEU A 252 -5.41 -11.80 9.81
CA LEU A 252 -5.33 -10.53 10.56
C LEU A 252 -6.69 -9.88 10.71
N ALA A 253 -7.49 -9.84 9.64
CA ALA A 253 -8.83 -9.25 9.64
C ALA A 253 -9.88 -10.11 10.39
N GLY A 254 -9.60 -11.41 10.59
CA GLY A 254 -10.57 -12.39 11.12
C GLY A 254 -11.72 -12.69 10.14
N ARG A 255 -11.53 -12.40 8.84
CA ARG A 255 -12.50 -12.67 7.76
C ARG A 255 -11.78 -12.79 6.41
N PRO A 256 -12.38 -13.45 5.40
CA PRO A 256 -11.84 -13.48 4.05
C PRO A 256 -11.64 -12.07 3.48
N MET A 257 -10.49 -11.85 2.86
CA MET A 257 -10.26 -10.65 2.03
C MET A 257 -10.85 -10.87 0.64
N ARG A 258 -11.23 -9.78 -0.03
CA ARG A 258 -11.83 -9.82 -1.37
C ARG A 258 -10.76 -9.67 -2.43
N VAL A 259 -10.79 -10.55 -3.43
CA VAL A 259 -9.94 -10.48 -4.62
C VAL A 259 -10.76 -10.46 -5.89
N THR A 260 -10.21 -9.88 -6.94
CA THR A 260 -10.78 -9.87 -8.29
C THR A 260 -9.68 -10.10 -9.33
N ARG A 261 -10.05 -10.40 -10.58
CA ARG A 261 -9.09 -10.50 -11.68
C ARG A 261 -8.61 -9.12 -12.10
N ALA A 262 -7.32 -8.99 -12.35
CA ALA A 262 -6.77 -7.85 -13.05
C ALA A 262 -7.36 -7.77 -14.49
N LYS A 263 -7.32 -6.58 -15.09
CA LYS A 263 -7.93 -6.33 -16.42
C LYS A 263 -7.03 -6.74 -17.59
N THR A 264 -5.71 -6.62 -17.41
CA THR A 264 -4.76 -6.75 -18.52
C THR A 264 -3.71 -7.83 -18.30
N VAL A 265 -3.60 -8.36 -17.09
CA VAL A 265 -2.64 -9.42 -16.72
C VAL A 265 -3.36 -10.56 -15.99
N ASP A 266 -2.83 -11.78 -16.08
CA ASP A 266 -3.40 -12.96 -15.39
C ASP A 266 -2.99 -13.00 -13.92
N LEU A 267 -3.54 -12.06 -13.15
CA LEU A 267 -3.35 -11.95 -11.69
C LEU A 267 -4.68 -11.75 -10.99
N GLU A 268 -4.75 -12.19 -9.74
CA GLU A 268 -5.79 -11.80 -8.79
C GLU A 268 -5.24 -10.72 -7.87
N ILE A 269 -5.99 -9.64 -7.75
CA ILE A 269 -5.62 -8.42 -7.03
C ILE A 269 -6.63 -8.11 -5.93
N PRO A 270 -6.26 -7.34 -4.89
CA PRO A 270 -7.20 -6.85 -3.89
C PRO A 270 -8.33 -6.06 -4.55
N ALA A 271 -9.57 -6.50 -4.35
CA ALA A 271 -10.77 -5.91 -4.98
C ALA A 271 -11.06 -4.49 -4.49
N ASP A 272 -10.71 -4.18 -3.25
CA ASP A 272 -10.97 -2.90 -2.58
C ASP A 272 -9.77 -1.94 -2.62
N ALA A 273 -8.89 -2.09 -3.62
CA ALA A 273 -7.76 -1.19 -3.83
C ALA A 273 -8.21 0.15 -4.42
N GLU A 274 -7.57 1.24 -4.00
CA GLU A 274 -7.80 2.58 -4.56
C GLU A 274 -7.21 2.72 -5.98
N ILE A 275 -5.98 2.20 -6.18
CA ILE A 275 -5.26 2.31 -7.43
C ILE A 275 -4.57 0.97 -7.72
N VAL A 276 -4.70 0.50 -8.97
CA VAL A 276 -3.98 -0.66 -9.49
C VAL A 276 -3.27 -0.28 -10.78
N VAL A 277 -1.96 -0.48 -10.82
CA VAL A 277 -1.15 -0.31 -12.03
C VAL A 277 -0.72 -1.69 -12.51
N GLU A 278 -1.30 -2.14 -13.59
CA GLU A 278 -1.02 -3.44 -14.20
C GLU A 278 0.04 -3.32 -15.29
N GLY A 279 0.88 -4.33 -15.43
CA GLY A 279 1.90 -4.34 -16.47
C GLY A 279 2.74 -5.61 -16.49
N LEU A 280 3.78 -5.57 -17.29
CA LEU A 280 4.74 -6.65 -17.45
C LEU A 280 6.12 -6.17 -17.02
N ILE A 281 6.80 -6.96 -16.19
CA ILE A 281 8.21 -6.71 -15.86
C ILE A 281 9.08 -7.41 -16.89
N ASP A 282 9.94 -6.63 -17.53
CA ASP A 282 10.91 -7.13 -18.51
C ASP A 282 11.90 -8.09 -17.84
N THR A 283 12.22 -9.18 -18.53
CA THR A 283 13.16 -10.20 -18.07
C THR A 283 14.45 -10.24 -18.89
N ASP A 284 14.56 -9.43 -19.95
CA ASP A 284 15.74 -9.36 -20.82
C ASP A 284 16.79 -8.35 -20.33
N LEU A 285 16.51 -7.60 -19.28
CA LEU A 285 17.40 -6.59 -18.67
C LEU A 285 18.34 -7.19 -17.64
#